data_09b983228c94aa6841f763c5d8277409
#
_entry.id   09b983228c94aa6841f763c5d8277409
#
_cell.length_a   1.000
_cell.length_b   1.000
_cell.length_c   1.000
_cell.angle_alpha   90.00
_cell.angle_beta   90.00
_cell.angle_gamma   90.00
#
_symmetry.space_group_name_H-M   'P 1'
#
loop_
_entity.id
_entity.type
_entity.pdbx_description
1 polymer ?
#
loop_
_entity_poly.entity_id
_entity_poly.type
_entity_poly.pdbx_seq_one_letter_code
_entity_poly.pdbx_strand_id
1 'polypeptide(L)'
;MAALSSLYRYVLLHASRRNTLKLIITIIALYVYKYRSHAIGTRRRRDLKQPKGAVPLLGHMPLIASVPGTELYQFFEKQYNELGPCWSISLPFLGRMIQVDKPENVEHVLKTNFWHYEKGPMLKGMMGDLFGKGIFGSDGAAWKFQRKLASHVFNVKAFREYTSDVFVIEGKKVIDYLGKAADEGFVVDFHALMLHFTLDSFGTISFGKSFGCLANIEHEVPFAVSFDDLTEICSDRLRDPVWNIRERLTGVHKKAQYDKALIRNHGLEIIQKRRSEGYRADKKDLLQLFMEAKDDEGQPLSDELLVDIILNFTASIIAGRDTTAQALSWMFYLIYRDGTDKNISKLLTQEVDDVLGGGDPTYETYKQQKYAEACFNEALRIYPSVPRNLKICVKDDVLPDGTKVHAGEWVTWSSYVMGRSERIWGPDAKKYKPS
;
A
#
# COMPACT_ATOMS: atom_id res chain seq x y z
N MET A 1 -26.04 21.26 -26.93
CA MET A 1 -25.86 19.94 -27.58
C MET A 1 -26.52 19.86 -28.95
N ALA A 2 -27.75 20.31 -29.16
CA ALA A 2 -28.41 20.27 -30.46
C ALA A 2 -27.71 21.08 -31.59
N ALA A 3 -27.11 22.23 -31.27
CA ALA A 3 -26.36 23.03 -32.25
C ALA A 3 -25.07 22.37 -32.75
N LEU A 4 -24.38 21.63 -31.89
CA LEU A 4 -23.18 20.86 -32.24
C LEU A 4 -23.53 19.65 -33.13
N SER A 5 -24.67 19.00 -32.89
CA SER A 5 -25.11 17.87 -33.73
C SER A 5 -25.56 18.32 -35.11
N SER A 6 -26.16 19.49 -35.24
CA SER A 6 -26.57 20.05 -36.53
C SER A 6 -25.36 20.54 -37.35
N LEU A 7 -24.37 21.16 -36.72
CA LEU A 7 -23.12 21.57 -37.34
C LEU A 7 -22.30 20.34 -37.82
N TYR A 8 -22.25 19.30 -37.02
CA TYR A 8 -21.60 18.04 -37.36
C TYR A 8 -22.24 17.34 -38.56
N ARG A 9 -23.58 17.27 -38.61
CA ARG A 9 -24.31 16.74 -39.77
C ARG A 9 -24.12 17.61 -41.04
N TYR A 10 -24.13 18.94 -40.90
CA TYR A 10 -23.89 19.84 -42.02
C TYR A 10 -22.48 19.67 -42.61
N VAL A 11 -21.47 19.57 -41.79
CA VAL A 11 -20.08 19.36 -42.25
C VAL A 11 -19.89 17.98 -42.90
N LEU A 12 -20.50 16.92 -42.38
CA LEU A 12 -20.43 15.57 -42.96
C LEU A 12 -21.20 15.46 -44.29
N LEU A 13 -22.30 16.16 -44.47
CA LEU A 13 -23.15 16.10 -45.68
C LEU A 13 -22.54 16.88 -46.85
N HIS A 14 -21.75 17.91 -46.60
CA HIS A 14 -21.32 18.87 -47.65
C HIS A 14 -19.78 18.83 -47.90
N ALA A 15 -18.99 18.12 -47.10
CA ALA A 15 -17.54 17.98 -47.32
C ALA A 15 -17.23 16.81 -48.26
N SER A 16 -16.55 17.10 -49.40
CA SER A 16 -15.99 16.00 -50.17
C SER A 16 -15.06 15.16 -49.28
N ARG A 17 -14.99 13.83 -49.47
CA ARG A 17 -14.10 12.90 -48.72
C ARG A 17 -12.69 13.44 -48.50
N ARG A 18 -12.18 14.20 -49.46
CA ARG A 18 -10.86 14.84 -49.41
C ARG A 18 -10.75 15.96 -48.38
N ASN A 19 -11.84 16.75 -48.19
CA ASN A 19 -11.88 17.85 -47.23
C ASN A 19 -12.11 17.32 -45.81
N THR A 20 -12.89 16.24 -45.65
CA THR A 20 -13.07 15.55 -44.40
C THR A 20 -11.73 14.95 -43.90
N LEU A 21 -10.97 14.31 -44.78
CA LEU A 21 -9.64 13.76 -44.44
C LEU A 21 -8.67 14.88 -44.03
N LYS A 22 -8.63 16.00 -44.77
CA LYS A 22 -7.79 17.15 -44.39
C LYS A 22 -8.17 17.72 -43.04
N LEU A 23 -9.48 17.85 -42.73
CA LEU A 23 -9.94 18.31 -41.41
C LEU A 23 -9.51 17.39 -40.29
N ILE A 24 -9.67 16.07 -40.47
CA ILE A 24 -9.24 15.07 -39.48
C ILE A 24 -7.73 15.18 -39.23
N ILE A 25 -6.92 15.23 -40.30
CA ILE A 25 -5.46 15.38 -40.17
C ILE A 25 -5.10 16.67 -39.44
N THR A 26 -5.77 17.78 -39.75
CA THR A 26 -5.52 19.07 -39.09
C THR A 26 -5.88 19.00 -37.60
N ILE A 27 -7.01 18.38 -37.26
CA ILE A 27 -7.41 18.19 -35.83
C ILE A 27 -6.38 17.33 -35.11
N ILE A 28 -5.93 16.21 -35.69
CA ILE A 28 -4.89 15.35 -35.12
C ILE A 28 -3.59 16.15 -34.93
N ALA A 29 -3.18 16.90 -35.94
CA ALA A 29 -1.95 17.72 -35.87
C ALA A 29 -2.04 18.78 -34.76
N LEU A 30 -3.20 19.44 -34.60
CA LEU A 30 -3.44 20.39 -33.50
C LEU A 30 -3.40 19.71 -32.12
N TYR A 31 -3.97 18.52 -31.99
CA TYR A 31 -3.89 17.75 -30.76
C TYR A 31 -2.46 17.31 -30.44
N VAL A 32 -1.73 16.78 -31.41
CA VAL A 32 -0.30 16.42 -31.27
C VAL A 32 0.54 17.65 -30.88
N TYR A 33 0.29 18.80 -31.51
CA TYR A 33 0.98 20.05 -31.17
C TYR A 33 0.64 20.55 -29.77
N LYS A 34 -0.64 20.50 -29.38
CA LYS A 34 -1.11 20.88 -28.04
C LYS A 34 -0.43 20.02 -26.96
N TYR A 35 -0.36 18.72 -27.18
CA TYR A 35 0.17 17.74 -26.22
C TYR A 35 1.60 17.28 -26.56
N ARG A 36 2.38 18.08 -27.29
CA ARG A 36 3.72 17.70 -27.77
C ARG A 36 4.73 17.37 -26.66
N SER A 37 4.53 17.83 -25.43
CA SER A 37 5.45 17.66 -24.30
C SER A 37 4.81 17.08 -23.04
N HIS A 38 3.56 16.59 -23.13
CA HIS A 38 2.83 16.04 -21.99
C HIS A 38 1.70 15.13 -22.46
N ALA A 39 1.17 14.34 -21.53
CA ALA A 39 0.11 13.40 -21.82
C ALA A 39 -1.22 14.07 -22.11
N ILE A 40 -2.04 13.42 -22.95
CA ILE A 40 -3.41 13.86 -23.23
C ILE A 40 -4.23 13.95 -21.93
N GLY A 41 -5.07 14.99 -21.84
CA GLY A 41 -5.87 15.25 -20.64
C GLY A 41 -5.14 15.96 -19.50
N THR A 42 -3.82 16.19 -19.63
CA THR A 42 -3.05 16.92 -18.60
C THR A 42 -2.79 18.37 -18.99
N ARG A 43 -2.52 19.22 -17.99
CA ARG A 43 -2.09 20.62 -18.23
C ARG A 43 -0.59 20.64 -18.52
N ARG A 44 -0.15 21.58 -19.38
CA ARG A 44 1.28 21.85 -19.56
C ARG A 44 1.81 22.59 -18.33
N ARG A 45 2.89 22.06 -17.71
CA ARG A 45 3.57 22.64 -16.54
C ARG A 45 5.02 22.98 -16.94
N ARG A 46 5.33 24.26 -17.02
CA ARG A 46 6.68 24.77 -17.29
C ARG A 46 7.45 25.11 -16.01
N ASP A 47 6.73 25.26 -14.93
CA ASP A 47 7.19 25.56 -13.59
C ASP A 47 7.78 24.33 -12.86
N LEU A 48 7.48 23.14 -13.34
CA LEU A 48 8.00 21.88 -12.80
C LEU A 48 9.01 21.25 -13.73
N LYS A 49 10.14 20.83 -13.20
CA LYS A 49 11.10 19.99 -13.92
C LYS A 49 10.45 18.66 -14.30
N GLN A 50 10.89 18.08 -15.39
CA GLN A 50 10.38 16.82 -15.90
C GLN A 50 11.54 15.97 -16.45
N PRO A 51 11.49 14.62 -16.32
CA PRO A 51 12.44 13.76 -16.99
C PRO A 51 12.43 13.98 -18.51
N LYS A 52 13.57 13.75 -19.16
CA LYS A 52 13.63 13.70 -20.62
C LYS A 52 12.86 12.47 -21.14
N GLY A 53 12.34 12.54 -22.37
CA GLY A 53 11.65 11.40 -22.99
C GLY A 53 10.12 11.49 -22.99
N ALA A 54 9.56 12.66 -22.73
CA ALA A 54 8.11 12.87 -22.94
C ALA A 54 7.77 12.78 -24.44
N VAL A 55 6.79 11.95 -24.77
CA VAL A 55 6.27 11.72 -26.12
C VAL A 55 4.93 12.42 -26.29
N PRO A 56 4.64 13.03 -27.46
CA PRO A 56 3.35 13.65 -27.73
C PRO A 56 2.18 12.71 -27.39
N LEU A 57 1.16 13.23 -26.75
CA LEU A 57 -0.05 12.55 -26.28
C LEU A 57 0.19 11.51 -25.17
N LEU A 58 1.31 10.80 -25.19
CA LEU A 58 1.64 9.75 -24.22
C LEU A 58 2.40 10.27 -22.99
N GLY A 59 2.95 11.49 -23.06
CA GLY A 59 3.74 12.03 -21.96
C GLY A 59 4.92 11.11 -21.62
N HIS A 60 5.06 10.75 -20.35
CA HIS A 60 6.15 9.90 -19.86
C HIS A 60 5.81 8.40 -19.79
N MET A 61 4.66 7.97 -20.35
CA MET A 61 4.26 6.57 -20.30
C MET A 61 5.30 5.62 -20.92
N PRO A 62 5.90 5.91 -22.11
CA PRO A 62 6.91 5.02 -22.67
C PRO A 62 8.17 4.94 -21.80
N LEU A 63 8.57 6.05 -21.18
CA LEU A 63 9.69 6.08 -20.24
C LEU A 63 9.44 5.19 -19.02
N ILE A 64 8.28 5.31 -18.38
CA ILE A 64 7.94 4.49 -17.21
C ILE A 64 7.79 3.01 -17.60
N ALA A 65 7.19 2.72 -18.75
CA ALA A 65 7.02 1.35 -19.25
C ALA A 65 8.35 0.67 -19.61
N SER A 66 9.38 1.44 -19.95
CA SER A 66 10.72 0.90 -20.26
C SER A 66 11.54 0.54 -19.01
N VAL A 67 11.11 0.98 -17.82
CA VAL A 67 11.81 0.68 -16.56
C VAL A 67 11.38 -0.70 -16.04
N PRO A 68 12.31 -1.65 -15.86
CA PRO A 68 11.99 -2.92 -15.22
C PRO A 68 11.36 -2.71 -13.85
N GLY A 69 10.38 -3.54 -13.48
CA GLY A 69 9.68 -3.41 -12.21
C GLY A 69 10.61 -3.45 -10.98
N THR A 70 11.66 -4.27 -11.06
CA THR A 70 12.71 -4.41 -10.04
C THR A 70 13.60 -3.17 -9.89
N GLU A 71 13.65 -2.28 -10.90
CA GLU A 71 14.49 -1.07 -10.91
C GLU A 71 13.68 0.22 -10.74
N LEU A 72 12.36 0.12 -10.55
CA LEU A 72 11.48 1.29 -10.54
C LEU A 72 11.85 2.29 -9.43
N TYR A 73 12.22 1.81 -8.25
CA TYR A 73 12.58 2.70 -7.13
C TYR A 73 13.93 3.37 -7.33
N GLN A 74 14.89 2.67 -7.91
CA GLN A 74 16.20 3.20 -8.30
C GLN A 74 16.06 4.25 -9.41
N PHE A 75 15.14 4.03 -10.36
CA PHE A 75 14.78 5.04 -11.35
C PHE A 75 14.27 6.32 -10.68
N PHE A 76 13.33 6.23 -9.73
CA PHE A 76 12.85 7.41 -9.01
C PHE A 76 13.96 8.08 -8.20
N GLU A 77 14.80 7.33 -7.50
CA GLU A 77 15.96 7.87 -6.78
C GLU A 77 16.87 8.67 -7.71
N LYS A 78 17.20 8.12 -8.89
CA LYS A 78 17.96 8.83 -9.92
C LYS A 78 17.29 10.12 -10.34
N GLN A 79 15.98 10.10 -10.62
CA GLN A 79 15.25 11.32 -11.02
C GLN A 79 15.25 12.40 -9.93
N TYR A 80 15.10 12.05 -8.65
CA TYR A 80 15.21 13.00 -7.55
C TYR A 80 16.61 13.61 -7.44
N ASN A 81 17.66 12.84 -7.70
CA ASN A 81 19.03 13.33 -7.69
C ASN A 81 19.31 14.30 -8.86
N GLU A 82 18.78 14.04 -10.05
CA GLU A 82 18.99 14.85 -11.25
C GLU A 82 18.08 16.09 -11.30
N LEU A 83 16.81 15.95 -10.94
CA LEU A 83 15.79 17.00 -11.10
C LEU A 83 15.58 17.83 -9.82
N GLY A 84 15.96 17.28 -8.67
CA GLY A 84 15.77 17.91 -7.36
C GLY A 84 14.52 17.44 -6.62
N PRO A 85 14.17 18.12 -5.52
CA PRO A 85 13.16 17.66 -4.56
C PRO A 85 11.72 17.72 -5.06
N CYS A 86 11.47 18.45 -6.16
CA CYS A 86 10.15 18.58 -6.74
C CYS A 86 10.22 18.55 -8.27
N TRP A 87 9.52 17.60 -8.87
CA TRP A 87 9.46 17.41 -10.32
C TRP A 87 8.17 16.68 -10.72
N SER A 88 7.87 16.51 -11.99
CA SER A 88 6.61 15.86 -12.37
C SER A 88 6.73 14.97 -13.61
N ILE A 89 5.86 13.98 -13.67
CA ILE A 89 5.54 13.19 -14.88
C ILE A 89 4.07 13.38 -15.24
N SER A 90 3.76 13.17 -16.52
CA SER A 90 2.37 13.14 -16.99
C SER A 90 2.11 11.81 -17.68
N LEU A 91 0.99 11.18 -17.37
CA LEU A 91 0.58 9.89 -17.89
C LEU A 91 -0.84 10.00 -18.47
N PRO A 92 -1.13 9.39 -19.64
CA PRO A 92 -2.48 9.38 -20.18
C PRO A 92 -3.44 8.73 -19.18
N PHE A 93 -4.64 9.26 -19.07
CA PHE A 93 -5.71 8.78 -18.18
C PHE A 93 -5.40 8.85 -16.68
N LEU A 94 -4.13 8.75 -16.28
CA LEU A 94 -3.69 8.85 -14.88
C LEU A 94 -3.45 10.29 -14.42
N GLY A 95 -3.24 11.20 -15.37
CA GLY A 95 -3.05 12.61 -15.08
C GLY A 95 -1.57 13.00 -14.85
N ARG A 96 -1.36 14.11 -14.16
CA ARG A 96 -0.05 14.59 -13.75
C ARG A 96 0.26 14.14 -12.34
N MET A 97 1.47 13.63 -12.15
CA MET A 97 2.00 13.23 -10.85
C MET A 97 3.17 14.14 -10.49
N ILE A 98 3.00 14.93 -9.44
CA ILE A 98 4.03 15.80 -8.85
C ILE A 98 4.76 14.98 -7.81
N GLN A 99 6.05 14.78 -8.01
CA GLN A 99 6.92 14.03 -7.12
C GLN A 99 7.53 14.98 -6.10
N VAL A 100 7.40 14.69 -4.82
CA VAL A 100 7.96 15.49 -3.73
C VAL A 100 8.77 14.62 -2.77
N ASP A 101 9.86 15.14 -2.20
CA ASP A 101 10.67 14.43 -1.19
C ASP A 101 11.02 15.29 0.03
N LYS A 102 10.51 16.52 0.09
CA LYS A 102 10.66 17.34 1.29
C LYS A 102 9.65 16.90 2.36
N PRO A 103 10.10 16.62 3.60
CA PRO A 103 9.21 16.24 4.69
C PRO A 103 8.06 17.21 4.93
N GLU A 104 8.30 18.51 4.77
CA GLU A 104 7.31 19.57 4.98
C GLU A 104 6.16 19.48 3.97
N ASN A 105 6.46 19.11 2.71
CA ASN A 105 5.45 18.89 1.68
C ASN A 105 4.61 17.66 1.99
N VAL A 106 5.22 16.58 2.49
CA VAL A 106 4.52 15.36 2.89
C VAL A 106 3.64 15.62 4.11
N GLU A 107 4.14 16.35 5.12
CA GLU A 107 3.35 16.74 6.29
C GLU A 107 2.15 17.60 5.89
N HIS A 108 2.33 18.52 4.95
CA HIS A 108 1.24 19.36 4.43
C HIS A 108 0.11 18.50 3.85
N VAL A 109 0.45 17.52 3.01
CA VAL A 109 -0.52 16.62 2.36
C VAL A 109 -1.20 15.67 3.36
N LEU A 110 -0.46 15.20 4.37
CA LEU A 110 -0.95 14.17 5.28
C LEU A 110 -1.58 14.71 6.57
N LYS A 111 -1.31 15.98 6.92
CA LYS A 111 -1.74 16.56 8.19
C LYS A 111 -2.30 17.97 8.02
N THR A 112 -1.48 18.93 7.57
CA THR A 112 -1.83 20.36 7.60
C THR A 112 -3.02 20.67 6.69
N ASN A 113 -3.03 20.16 5.46
CA ASN A 113 -4.11 20.37 4.49
C ASN A 113 -4.77 19.05 4.04
N PHE A 114 -4.89 18.11 4.98
CA PHE A 114 -5.32 16.73 4.76
C PHE A 114 -6.61 16.60 3.91
N TRP A 115 -7.59 17.48 4.12
CA TRP A 115 -8.90 17.41 3.46
C TRP A 115 -8.89 17.84 1.98
N HIS A 116 -7.79 18.43 1.50
CA HIS A 116 -7.59 18.73 0.08
C HIS A 116 -6.98 17.55 -0.70
N TYR A 117 -6.66 16.43 0.00
CA TYR A 117 -5.96 15.31 -0.59
C TYR A 117 -6.65 13.99 -0.29
N GLU A 118 -7.11 13.32 -1.34
CA GLU A 118 -7.81 12.05 -1.26
C GLU A 118 -7.02 10.91 -1.92
N LYS A 119 -7.46 9.67 -1.69
CA LYS A 119 -6.98 8.50 -2.46
C LYS A 119 -7.48 8.56 -3.90
N GLY A 120 -8.66 9.12 -4.09
CA GLY A 120 -9.27 9.37 -5.38
C GLY A 120 -9.84 8.12 -6.09
N PRO A 121 -10.68 8.34 -7.11
CA PRO A 121 -11.43 7.26 -7.76
C PRO A 121 -10.54 6.27 -8.51
N MET A 122 -9.40 6.73 -9.03
CA MET A 122 -8.48 5.87 -9.77
C MET A 122 -7.87 4.80 -8.87
N LEU A 123 -7.27 5.20 -7.74
CA LEU A 123 -6.67 4.25 -6.80
C LEU A 123 -7.73 3.30 -6.23
N LYS A 124 -8.91 3.83 -5.90
CA LYS A 124 -10.06 3.01 -5.48
C LYS A 124 -10.48 2.00 -6.54
N GLY A 125 -10.46 2.37 -7.82
CA GLY A 125 -10.76 1.46 -8.93
C GLY A 125 -9.74 0.34 -9.07
N MET A 126 -8.44 0.66 -8.96
CA MET A 126 -7.36 -0.31 -9.10
C MET A 126 -7.27 -1.29 -7.92
N MET A 127 -7.46 -0.78 -6.70
CA MET A 127 -7.31 -1.55 -5.46
C MET A 127 -8.66 -2.00 -4.86
N GLY A 128 -9.77 -1.66 -5.50
CA GLY A 128 -11.11 -1.86 -4.94
C GLY A 128 -11.52 -3.32 -4.76
N ASP A 129 -11.00 -4.24 -5.57
CA ASP A 129 -11.24 -5.67 -5.40
C ASP A 129 -10.62 -6.20 -4.10
N LEU A 130 -9.46 -5.66 -3.72
CA LEU A 130 -8.75 -6.00 -2.50
C LEU A 130 -9.29 -5.24 -1.28
N PHE A 131 -9.43 -3.91 -1.37
CA PHE A 131 -9.76 -3.07 -0.21
C PHE A 131 -11.26 -2.83 0.00
N GLY A 132 -12.12 -3.17 -0.97
CA GLY A 132 -13.56 -2.94 -0.85
C GLY A 132 -13.88 -1.50 -0.49
N LYS A 133 -14.85 -1.31 0.42
CA LYS A 133 -15.26 0.00 0.97
C LYS A 133 -14.61 0.31 2.32
N GLY A 134 -13.60 -0.45 2.75
CA GLY A 134 -12.96 -0.26 4.03
C GLY A 134 -12.02 0.95 4.09
N ILE A 135 -11.29 1.10 5.19
CA ILE A 135 -10.47 2.29 5.51
C ILE A 135 -9.44 2.63 4.42
N PHE A 136 -8.90 1.63 3.69
CA PHE A 136 -7.96 1.85 2.60
C PHE A 136 -8.66 2.18 1.27
N GLY A 137 -9.93 1.75 1.08
CA GLY A 137 -10.73 2.01 -0.11
C GLY A 137 -11.64 3.23 -0.02
N SER A 138 -11.73 3.92 1.13
CA SER A 138 -12.65 5.04 1.37
C SER A 138 -11.94 6.38 1.57
N ASP A 139 -12.65 7.48 1.31
CA ASP A 139 -12.26 8.86 1.59
C ASP A 139 -13.40 9.57 2.35
N GLY A 140 -13.16 10.82 2.77
CA GLY A 140 -14.17 11.69 3.37
C GLY A 140 -14.79 11.14 4.66
N ALA A 141 -16.12 11.26 4.78
CA ALA A 141 -16.85 10.87 6.00
C ALA A 141 -16.76 9.36 6.29
N ALA A 142 -16.83 8.51 5.26
CA ALA A 142 -16.72 7.06 5.42
C ALA A 142 -15.35 6.64 5.97
N TRP A 143 -14.28 7.26 5.47
CA TRP A 143 -12.94 7.05 6.03
C TRP A 143 -12.83 7.54 7.47
N LYS A 144 -13.36 8.73 7.77
CA LYS A 144 -13.33 9.33 9.12
C LYS A 144 -14.01 8.45 10.16
N PHE A 145 -15.18 7.93 9.82
CA PHE A 145 -15.93 6.99 10.67
C PHE A 145 -15.09 5.74 10.97
N GLN A 146 -14.60 5.06 9.94
CA GLN A 146 -13.81 3.84 10.13
C GLN A 146 -12.49 4.11 10.87
N ARG A 147 -11.83 5.25 10.62
CA ARG A 147 -10.61 5.63 11.33
C ARG A 147 -10.85 5.86 12.83
N LYS A 148 -11.96 6.53 13.16
CA LYS A 148 -12.37 6.76 14.55
C LYS A 148 -12.65 5.42 15.25
N LEU A 149 -13.42 4.55 14.62
CA LEU A 149 -13.75 3.23 15.13
C LEU A 149 -12.49 2.40 15.38
N ALA A 150 -11.60 2.31 14.39
CA ALA A 150 -10.33 1.62 14.50
C ALA A 150 -9.49 2.15 15.67
N SER A 151 -9.32 3.48 15.73
CA SER A 151 -8.54 4.11 16.80
C SER A 151 -9.06 3.76 18.20
N HIS A 152 -10.38 3.65 18.36
CA HIS A 152 -10.97 3.24 19.62
C HIS A 152 -10.62 1.80 19.97
N VAL A 153 -10.83 0.87 19.03
CA VAL A 153 -10.58 -0.56 19.21
C VAL A 153 -9.11 -0.84 19.57
N PHE A 154 -8.18 -0.26 18.84
CA PHE A 154 -6.73 -0.47 19.05
C PHE A 154 -6.20 0.16 20.35
N ASN A 155 -6.95 1.04 21.00
CA ASN A 155 -6.58 1.61 22.28
C ASN A 155 -7.05 0.79 23.50
N VAL A 156 -7.83 -0.25 23.31
CA VAL A 156 -8.30 -1.13 24.39
C VAL A 156 -7.11 -1.91 24.97
N LYS A 157 -6.85 -1.76 26.28
CA LYS A 157 -5.71 -2.41 26.96
C LYS A 157 -5.77 -3.94 26.82
N ALA A 158 -6.95 -4.53 27.06
CA ALA A 158 -7.15 -5.98 26.95
C ALA A 158 -6.84 -6.52 25.53
N PHE A 159 -7.14 -5.72 24.49
CA PHE A 159 -6.80 -6.10 23.12
C PHE A 159 -5.29 -6.07 22.89
N ARG A 160 -4.58 -5.08 23.42
CA ARG A 160 -3.12 -4.99 23.30
C ARG A 160 -2.39 -6.14 24.00
N GLU A 161 -2.87 -6.50 25.19
CA GLU A 161 -2.36 -7.66 25.94
C GLU A 161 -2.60 -8.95 25.15
N TYR A 162 -3.83 -9.16 24.69
CA TYR A 162 -4.20 -10.32 23.86
C TYR A 162 -3.34 -10.42 22.58
N THR A 163 -3.10 -9.30 21.90
CA THR A 163 -2.26 -9.28 20.70
C THR A 163 -0.81 -9.68 21.01
N SER A 164 -0.27 -9.23 22.15
CA SER A 164 1.06 -9.62 22.62
C SER A 164 1.15 -11.13 22.86
N ASP A 165 0.17 -11.70 23.53
CA ASP A 165 0.14 -13.15 23.80
C ASP A 165 0.09 -13.97 22.51
N VAL A 166 -0.72 -13.52 21.52
CA VAL A 166 -0.79 -14.19 20.21
C VAL A 166 0.58 -14.18 19.50
N PHE A 167 1.27 -13.04 19.47
CA PHE A 167 2.58 -12.97 18.85
C PHE A 167 3.61 -13.87 19.54
N VAL A 168 3.54 -14.03 20.87
CA VAL A 168 4.40 -14.97 21.61
C VAL A 168 4.11 -16.41 21.23
N ILE A 169 2.83 -16.79 21.19
CA ILE A 169 2.41 -18.16 20.85
C ILE A 169 2.83 -18.51 19.42
N GLU A 170 2.55 -17.67 18.45
CA GLU A 170 2.90 -17.91 17.06
C GLU A 170 4.43 -17.79 16.84
N GLY A 171 5.10 -16.90 17.56
CA GLY A 171 6.57 -16.75 17.53
C GLY A 171 7.31 -18.00 18.02
N LYS A 172 6.79 -18.71 19.05
CA LYS A 172 7.34 -19.99 19.49
C LYS A 172 7.33 -21.03 18.39
N LYS A 173 6.26 -21.11 17.58
CA LYS A 173 6.22 -22.04 16.43
C LYS A 173 7.28 -21.72 15.38
N VAL A 174 7.56 -20.42 15.17
CA VAL A 174 8.69 -20.00 14.29
C VAL A 174 10.02 -20.44 14.85
N ILE A 175 10.25 -20.27 16.16
CA ILE A 175 11.48 -20.67 16.82
C ILE A 175 11.67 -22.20 16.74
N ASP A 176 10.61 -22.96 16.99
CA ASP A 176 10.63 -24.42 16.89
C ASP A 176 10.98 -24.90 15.48
N TYR A 177 10.39 -24.25 14.45
CA TYR A 177 10.70 -24.57 13.05
C TYR A 177 12.13 -24.22 12.67
N LEU A 178 12.65 -23.08 13.11
CA LEU A 178 14.05 -22.68 12.89
C LEU A 178 15.02 -23.60 13.63
N GLY A 179 14.67 -24.03 14.84
CA GLY A 179 15.43 -25.02 15.60
C GLY A 179 15.54 -26.34 14.85
N LYS A 180 14.41 -26.87 14.36
CA LYS A 180 14.39 -28.07 13.53
C LYS A 180 15.26 -27.91 12.27
N ALA A 181 15.17 -26.76 11.59
CA ALA A 181 15.97 -26.48 10.40
C ALA A 181 17.49 -26.47 10.73
N ALA A 182 17.88 -25.92 11.89
CA ALA A 182 19.27 -25.94 12.35
C ALA A 182 19.75 -27.34 12.66
N ASP A 183 18.96 -28.17 13.33
CA ASP A 183 19.30 -29.55 13.70
C ASP A 183 19.39 -30.47 12.47
N GLU A 184 18.47 -30.33 11.52
CA GLU A 184 18.42 -31.16 10.31
C GLU A 184 19.24 -30.60 9.14
N GLY A 185 19.71 -29.34 9.22
CA GLY A 185 20.62 -28.74 8.25
C GLY A 185 19.94 -28.31 6.93
N PHE A 186 18.63 -28.00 6.92
CA PHE A 186 17.95 -27.51 5.71
C PHE A 186 17.84 -25.99 5.66
N VAL A 187 17.74 -25.44 4.45
CA VAL A 187 17.63 -23.99 4.21
C VAL A 187 16.17 -23.56 4.35
N VAL A 188 15.95 -22.45 5.07
CA VAL A 188 14.62 -21.85 5.26
C VAL A 188 14.47 -20.60 4.42
N ASP A 189 13.36 -20.49 3.66
CA ASP A 189 12.91 -19.21 3.14
C ASP A 189 12.30 -18.39 4.29
N PHE A 190 13.13 -17.50 4.85
CA PHE A 190 12.76 -16.71 6.02
C PHE A 190 11.61 -15.75 5.70
N HIS A 191 11.50 -15.24 4.46
CA HIS A 191 10.40 -14.37 4.07
C HIS A 191 9.06 -15.12 4.01
N ALA A 192 9.06 -16.31 3.41
CA ALA A 192 7.88 -17.18 3.39
C ALA A 192 7.45 -17.56 4.83
N LEU A 193 8.42 -17.89 5.70
CA LEU A 193 8.14 -18.18 7.11
C LEU A 193 7.51 -16.98 7.83
N MET A 194 7.98 -15.75 7.58
CA MET A 194 7.40 -14.53 8.15
C MET A 194 5.99 -14.26 7.62
N LEU A 195 5.70 -14.57 6.35
CA LEU A 195 4.34 -14.48 5.80
C LEU A 195 3.38 -15.45 6.49
N HIS A 196 3.82 -16.68 6.80
CA HIS A 196 3.02 -17.66 7.56
C HIS A 196 2.81 -17.18 9.01
N PHE A 197 3.87 -16.71 9.67
CA PHE A 197 3.80 -16.17 11.04
C PHE A 197 2.81 -15.02 11.16
N THR A 198 2.90 -14.06 10.25
CA THR A 198 2.03 -12.89 10.28
C THR A 198 0.59 -13.26 9.93
N LEU A 199 0.35 -14.16 8.97
CA LEU A 199 -1.00 -14.60 8.62
C LEU A 199 -1.68 -15.32 9.77
N ASP A 200 -0.99 -16.26 10.43
CA ASP A 200 -1.54 -17.00 11.56
C ASP A 200 -1.79 -16.10 12.77
N SER A 201 -0.82 -15.21 13.08
CA SER A 201 -0.98 -14.22 14.15
C SER A 201 -2.21 -13.35 13.91
N PHE A 202 -2.33 -12.81 12.71
CA PHE A 202 -3.45 -11.93 12.41
C PHE A 202 -4.79 -12.66 12.27
N GLY A 203 -4.82 -13.89 11.79
CA GLY A 203 -6.01 -14.74 11.83
C GLY A 203 -6.53 -14.86 13.26
N THR A 204 -5.65 -15.15 14.20
CA THR A 204 -5.96 -15.26 15.62
C THR A 204 -6.41 -13.93 16.22
N ILE A 205 -5.67 -12.84 15.96
CA ILE A 205 -6.00 -11.49 16.45
C ILE A 205 -7.36 -11.01 15.93
N SER A 206 -7.66 -11.29 14.66
CA SER A 206 -8.88 -10.77 14.04
C SER A 206 -10.11 -11.63 14.25
N PHE A 207 -9.95 -12.93 14.16
CA PHE A 207 -11.05 -13.89 14.12
C PHE A 207 -11.06 -14.83 15.32
N GLY A 208 -10.04 -14.76 16.18
CA GLY A 208 -9.86 -15.71 17.28
C GLY A 208 -9.49 -17.11 16.79
N LYS A 209 -8.99 -17.25 15.55
CA LYS A 209 -8.59 -18.53 14.96
C LYS A 209 -7.44 -18.36 13.98
N SER A 210 -6.36 -19.14 14.17
CA SER A 210 -5.24 -19.24 13.22
C SER A 210 -5.68 -19.89 11.90
N PHE A 211 -5.04 -19.50 10.79
CA PHE A 211 -5.18 -20.17 9.49
C PHE A 211 -4.42 -21.51 9.43
N GLY A 212 -3.46 -21.72 10.34
CA GLY A 212 -2.67 -22.95 10.43
C GLY A 212 -1.52 -23.05 9.44
N CYS A 213 -1.05 -21.93 8.90
CA CYS A 213 0.05 -21.90 7.94
C CYS A 213 1.39 -22.37 8.54
N LEU A 214 1.68 -22.01 9.80
CA LEU A 214 2.89 -22.47 10.51
C LEU A 214 2.86 -23.97 10.88
N ALA A 215 1.65 -24.53 11.05
CA ALA A 215 1.50 -25.94 11.32
C ALA A 215 1.67 -26.82 10.08
N ASN A 216 1.48 -26.26 8.89
CA ASN A 216 1.51 -26.94 7.60
C ASN A 216 2.27 -26.12 6.56
N ILE A 217 3.55 -25.83 6.83
CA ILE A 217 4.35 -24.93 5.98
C ILE A 217 4.45 -25.40 4.52
N GLU A 218 4.35 -26.71 4.29
CA GLU A 218 4.39 -27.30 2.95
C GLU A 218 3.05 -27.26 2.21
N HIS A 219 1.96 -26.87 2.86
CA HIS A 219 0.63 -26.86 2.28
C HIS A 219 0.10 -25.44 2.08
N GLU A 220 -0.37 -25.17 0.87
CA GLU A 220 -1.01 -23.91 0.53
C GLU A 220 -2.36 -23.76 1.23
N VAL A 221 -2.56 -22.66 1.91
CA VAL A 221 -3.86 -22.24 2.47
C VAL A 221 -4.63 -21.49 1.38
N PRO A 222 -5.79 -21.97 0.91
CA PRO A 222 -6.51 -21.34 -0.22
C PRO A 222 -6.81 -19.86 -0.04
N PHE A 223 -7.10 -19.44 1.18
CA PHE A 223 -7.27 -18.03 1.51
C PHE A 223 -6.00 -17.21 1.26
N ALA A 224 -4.83 -17.71 1.68
CA ALA A 224 -3.55 -17.05 1.49
C ALA A 224 -3.22 -16.90 0.00
N VAL A 225 -3.36 -17.98 -0.77
CA VAL A 225 -3.11 -18.00 -2.22
C VAL A 225 -4.01 -16.99 -2.94
N SER A 226 -5.32 -17.05 -2.74
CA SER A 226 -6.25 -16.11 -3.37
C SER A 226 -5.97 -14.66 -2.99
N PHE A 227 -5.47 -14.47 -1.78
CA PHE A 227 -5.11 -13.13 -1.33
C PHE A 227 -3.83 -12.61 -1.98
N ASP A 228 -2.79 -13.44 -2.08
CA ASP A 228 -1.54 -13.09 -2.75
C ASP A 228 -1.78 -12.79 -4.23
N ASP A 229 -2.54 -13.66 -4.92
CA ASP A 229 -2.95 -13.46 -6.31
C ASP A 229 -3.69 -12.13 -6.51
N LEU A 230 -4.67 -11.84 -5.67
CA LEU A 230 -5.44 -10.59 -5.79
C LEU A 230 -4.59 -9.36 -5.49
N THR A 231 -3.64 -9.46 -4.56
CA THR A 231 -2.68 -8.39 -4.24
C THR A 231 -1.75 -8.12 -5.43
N GLU A 232 -1.24 -9.17 -6.07
CA GLU A 232 -0.41 -9.06 -7.27
C GLU A 232 -1.18 -8.41 -8.42
N ILE A 233 -2.39 -8.91 -8.72
CA ILE A 233 -3.27 -8.34 -9.75
C ILE A 233 -3.52 -6.85 -9.50
N CYS A 234 -3.89 -6.47 -8.28
CA CYS A 234 -4.12 -5.08 -7.92
C CYS A 234 -2.86 -4.21 -8.02
N SER A 235 -1.70 -4.75 -7.69
CA SER A 235 -0.41 -4.06 -7.80
C SER A 235 -0.01 -3.81 -9.26
N ASP A 236 -0.26 -4.77 -10.14
CA ASP A 236 -0.02 -4.65 -11.57
C ASP A 236 -0.87 -3.56 -12.23
N ARG A 237 -2.11 -3.36 -11.74
CA ARG A 237 -2.98 -2.27 -12.21
C ARG A 237 -2.37 -0.89 -12.02
N LEU A 238 -1.54 -0.70 -11.00
CA LEU A 238 -0.86 0.59 -10.74
C LEU A 238 0.16 0.96 -11.84
N ARG A 239 0.60 -0.02 -12.63
CA ARG A 239 1.58 0.16 -13.71
C ARG A 239 0.93 0.20 -15.10
N ASP A 240 -0.30 -0.29 -15.22
CA ASP A 240 -1.00 -0.44 -16.49
C ASP A 240 -2.22 0.49 -16.59
N PRO A 241 -2.13 1.60 -17.31
CA PRO A 241 -3.24 2.53 -17.47
C PRO A 241 -4.45 1.95 -18.22
N VAL A 242 -4.28 0.81 -18.90
CA VAL A 242 -5.35 0.11 -19.64
C VAL A 242 -5.70 -1.25 -19.03
N TRP A 243 -5.34 -1.48 -17.77
CA TRP A 243 -5.52 -2.72 -17.03
C TRP A 243 -6.93 -3.32 -17.19
N ASN A 244 -7.97 -2.50 -17.16
CA ASN A 244 -9.36 -2.95 -17.24
C ASN A 244 -9.68 -3.66 -18.58
N ILE A 245 -9.09 -3.18 -19.68
CA ILE A 245 -9.24 -3.80 -21.00
C ILE A 245 -8.40 -5.07 -21.06
N ARG A 246 -7.13 -4.99 -20.65
CA ARG A 246 -6.19 -6.12 -20.67
C ARG A 246 -6.71 -7.30 -19.84
N GLU A 247 -7.14 -7.07 -18.61
CA GLU A 247 -7.64 -8.12 -17.72
C GLU A 247 -8.86 -8.87 -18.30
N ARG A 248 -9.77 -8.15 -18.98
CA ARG A 248 -10.92 -8.77 -19.65
C ARG A 248 -10.51 -9.63 -20.81
N LEU A 249 -9.52 -9.20 -21.59
CA LEU A 249 -9.02 -9.94 -22.76
C LEU A 249 -8.18 -11.17 -22.37
N THR A 250 -7.43 -11.09 -21.27
CA THR A 250 -6.53 -12.15 -20.80
C THR A 250 -7.18 -13.14 -19.82
N GLY A 251 -8.41 -12.86 -19.37
CA GLY A 251 -9.08 -13.67 -18.36
C GLY A 251 -8.69 -13.37 -16.91
N VAL A 252 -7.71 -12.52 -16.66
CA VAL A 252 -7.26 -12.11 -15.30
C VAL A 252 -8.41 -11.53 -14.50
N HIS A 253 -9.33 -10.80 -15.15
CA HIS A 253 -10.54 -10.30 -14.49
C HIS A 253 -11.36 -11.41 -13.82
N LYS A 254 -11.53 -12.56 -14.47
CA LYS A 254 -12.28 -13.70 -13.89
C LYS A 254 -11.59 -14.26 -12.66
N LYS A 255 -10.25 -14.37 -12.71
CA LYS A 255 -9.45 -14.79 -11.56
C LYS A 255 -9.60 -13.81 -10.40
N ALA A 256 -9.45 -12.51 -10.63
CA ALA A 256 -9.62 -11.49 -9.60
C ALA A 256 -11.01 -11.54 -8.94
N GLN A 257 -12.08 -11.78 -9.71
CA GLN A 257 -13.43 -11.93 -9.15
C GLN A 257 -13.59 -13.24 -8.34
N TYR A 258 -12.96 -14.34 -8.77
CA TYR A 258 -12.95 -15.60 -8.02
C TYR A 258 -12.23 -15.41 -6.67
N ASP A 259 -11.02 -14.87 -6.67
CA ASP A 259 -10.21 -14.65 -5.47
C ASP A 259 -10.91 -13.70 -4.49
N LYS A 260 -11.47 -12.60 -5.01
CA LYS A 260 -12.30 -11.70 -4.23
C LYS A 260 -13.50 -12.39 -3.57
N ALA A 261 -14.21 -13.23 -4.31
CA ALA A 261 -15.36 -13.95 -3.78
C ALA A 261 -14.95 -14.94 -2.70
N LEU A 262 -13.85 -15.69 -2.89
CA LEU A 262 -13.32 -16.62 -1.90
C LEU A 262 -12.97 -15.91 -0.59
N ILE A 263 -12.23 -14.81 -0.67
CA ILE A 263 -11.83 -14.01 0.49
C ILE A 263 -13.05 -13.46 1.22
N ARG A 264 -14.03 -12.88 0.49
CA ARG A 264 -15.24 -12.30 1.11
C ARG A 264 -16.15 -13.37 1.74
N ASN A 265 -16.34 -14.49 1.05
CA ASN A 265 -17.16 -15.59 1.58
C ASN A 265 -16.55 -16.17 2.85
N HIS A 266 -15.23 -16.34 2.90
CA HIS A 266 -14.55 -16.78 4.12
C HIS A 266 -14.79 -15.81 5.29
N GLY A 267 -14.70 -14.49 5.05
CA GLY A 267 -15.03 -13.47 6.05
C GLY A 267 -16.50 -13.54 6.52
N LEU A 268 -17.44 -13.70 5.58
CA LEU A 268 -18.87 -13.82 5.90
C LEU A 268 -19.16 -15.07 6.73
N GLU A 269 -18.60 -16.22 6.35
CA GLU A 269 -18.77 -17.48 7.11
C GLU A 269 -18.30 -17.33 8.56
N ILE A 270 -17.17 -16.67 8.79
CA ILE A 270 -16.65 -16.42 10.14
C ILE A 270 -17.61 -15.53 10.95
N ILE A 271 -18.12 -14.44 10.33
CA ILE A 271 -19.06 -13.52 10.99
C ILE A 271 -20.36 -14.23 11.32
N GLN A 272 -20.94 -14.97 10.36
CA GLN A 272 -22.19 -15.72 10.55
C GLN A 272 -22.05 -16.78 11.65
N LYS A 273 -20.93 -17.50 11.65
CA LYS A 273 -20.62 -18.46 12.70
C LYS A 273 -20.53 -17.77 14.07
N ARG A 274 -19.82 -16.66 14.18
CA ARG A 274 -19.71 -15.90 15.43
C ARG A 274 -21.08 -15.40 15.92
N ARG A 275 -21.94 -14.92 15.02
CA ARG A 275 -23.31 -14.50 15.37
C ARG A 275 -24.17 -15.67 15.87
N SER A 276 -24.04 -16.86 15.27
CA SER A 276 -24.77 -18.06 15.70
C SER A 276 -24.30 -18.59 17.06
N GLU A 277 -23.03 -18.37 17.42
CA GLU A 277 -22.47 -18.73 18.73
C GLU A 277 -22.95 -17.78 19.86
N GLY A 278 -23.52 -16.63 19.50
CA GLY A 278 -23.97 -15.61 20.44
C GLY A 278 -22.84 -14.77 21.04
N TYR A 279 -23.21 -13.87 21.95
CA TYR A 279 -22.24 -13.02 22.63
C TYR A 279 -21.30 -13.83 23.53
N ARG A 280 -20.00 -13.57 23.39
CA ARG A 280 -18.95 -14.23 24.16
C ARG A 280 -18.00 -13.21 24.80
N ALA A 281 -18.25 -12.95 26.09
CA ALA A 281 -17.45 -11.98 26.86
C ALA A 281 -15.97 -12.40 27.04
N ASP A 282 -15.64 -13.68 26.80
CA ASP A 282 -14.28 -14.21 26.86
C ASP A 282 -13.46 -13.91 25.58
N LYS A 283 -14.13 -13.51 24.49
CA LYS A 283 -13.46 -13.17 23.22
C LYS A 283 -12.94 -11.74 23.24
N LYS A 284 -11.66 -11.58 22.88
CA LYS A 284 -10.95 -10.30 22.85
C LYS A 284 -10.44 -9.94 21.45
N ASP A 285 -10.84 -10.73 20.44
CA ASP A 285 -10.42 -10.52 19.05
C ASP A 285 -11.11 -9.31 18.41
N LEU A 286 -10.57 -8.84 17.27
CA LEU A 286 -11.09 -7.68 16.55
C LEU A 286 -12.54 -7.86 16.11
N LEU A 287 -12.93 -9.08 15.68
CA LEU A 287 -14.28 -9.37 15.24
C LEU A 287 -15.28 -9.08 16.37
N GLN A 288 -15.01 -9.54 17.58
CA GLN A 288 -15.86 -9.26 18.73
C GLN A 288 -16.01 -7.77 19.00
N LEU A 289 -14.88 -7.03 19.01
CA LEU A 289 -14.89 -5.59 19.26
C LEU A 289 -15.66 -4.80 18.19
N PHE A 290 -15.58 -5.21 16.92
CA PHE A 290 -16.35 -4.58 15.84
C PHE A 290 -17.82 -4.98 15.83
N MET A 291 -18.16 -6.19 16.25
CA MET A 291 -19.56 -6.61 16.41
C MET A 291 -20.28 -5.87 17.55
N GLU A 292 -19.55 -5.43 18.56
CA GLU A 292 -20.06 -4.60 19.66
C GLU A 292 -20.15 -3.12 19.29
N ALA A 293 -19.46 -2.71 18.25
CA ALA A 293 -19.45 -1.32 17.80
C ALA A 293 -20.79 -0.94 17.16
N LYS A 294 -21.14 0.33 17.30
CA LYS A 294 -22.34 0.92 16.74
C LYS A 294 -21.98 2.02 15.74
N ASP A 295 -22.85 2.23 14.77
CA ASP A 295 -22.75 3.37 13.86
C ASP A 295 -23.07 4.71 14.55
N ASP A 296 -23.02 5.81 13.81
CA ASP A 296 -23.32 7.15 14.35
C ASP A 296 -24.82 7.30 14.74
N GLU A 297 -25.69 6.35 14.32
CA GLU A 297 -27.12 6.29 14.64
C GLU A 297 -27.42 5.34 15.80
N GLY A 298 -26.36 4.73 16.38
CA GLY A 298 -26.45 3.80 17.51
C GLY A 298 -26.89 2.39 17.13
N GLN A 299 -26.92 2.04 15.82
CA GLN A 299 -27.28 0.72 15.35
C GLN A 299 -26.06 -0.19 15.24
N PRO A 300 -26.23 -1.52 15.37
CA PRO A 300 -25.18 -2.49 15.09
C PRO A 300 -24.73 -2.38 13.62
N LEU A 301 -23.44 -2.60 13.37
CA LEU A 301 -22.90 -2.63 12.02
C LEU A 301 -23.48 -3.79 11.19
N SER A 302 -23.80 -3.54 9.91
CA SER A 302 -24.27 -4.60 9.00
C SER A 302 -23.15 -5.63 8.72
N ASP A 303 -23.54 -6.86 8.34
CA ASP A 303 -22.56 -7.91 8.03
C ASP A 303 -21.68 -7.54 6.85
N GLU A 304 -22.21 -6.87 5.81
CA GLU A 304 -21.45 -6.38 4.69
C GLU A 304 -20.41 -5.33 5.11
N LEU A 305 -20.78 -4.41 5.99
CA LEU A 305 -19.87 -3.42 6.52
C LEU A 305 -18.82 -4.05 7.44
N LEU A 306 -19.24 -5.02 8.27
CA LEU A 306 -18.33 -5.81 9.11
C LEU A 306 -17.33 -6.57 8.24
N VAL A 307 -17.79 -7.24 7.17
CA VAL A 307 -16.87 -7.89 6.19
C VAL A 307 -15.92 -6.87 5.60
N ASP A 308 -16.40 -5.73 5.12
CA ASP A 308 -15.53 -4.70 4.54
C ASP A 308 -14.56 -4.14 5.59
N ILE A 309 -15.01 -3.89 6.81
CA ILE A 309 -14.15 -3.44 7.91
C ILE A 309 -13.15 -4.54 8.26
N ILE A 310 -13.59 -5.75 8.51
CA ILE A 310 -12.72 -6.85 8.93
C ILE A 310 -11.81 -7.29 7.80
N LEU A 311 -12.29 -7.38 6.56
CA LEU A 311 -11.40 -7.60 5.42
C LEU A 311 -10.47 -6.41 5.17
N ASN A 312 -10.86 -5.21 5.48
CA ASN A 312 -9.94 -4.06 5.46
C ASN A 312 -9.07 -3.99 6.70
N PHE A 313 -9.50 -4.53 7.81
CA PHE A 313 -8.64 -4.81 8.95
C PHE A 313 -7.95 -6.15 8.79
N THR A 314 -8.48 -7.08 8.02
CA THR A 314 -7.80 -8.25 7.48
C THR A 314 -6.95 -7.87 6.25
N ALA A 315 -7.32 -6.89 5.47
CA ALA A 315 -6.42 -6.17 4.55
C ALA A 315 -5.51 -5.17 5.29
N SER A 316 -5.79 -4.81 6.52
CA SER A 316 -4.83 -4.26 7.50
C SER A 316 -4.12 -5.38 8.25
N ILE A 317 -4.65 -6.57 8.24
CA ILE A 317 -3.95 -7.81 8.52
C ILE A 317 -3.02 -8.11 7.35
N ILE A 318 -3.40 -7.79 6.15
CA ILE A 318 -2.58 -7.95 4.98
C ILE A 318 -1.69 -6.74 4.77
N ALA A 319 -2.15 -5.52 5.07
CA ALA A 319 -1.21 -4.43 5.29
C ALA A 319 -0.28 -4.75 6.48
N GLY A 320 -0.72 -5.47 7.51
CA GLY A 320 0.07 -5.99 8.60
C GLY A 320 0.83 -7.27 8.26
N ARG A 321 0.24 -8.22 7.52
CA ARG A 321 0.91 -9.45 7.09
C ARG A 321 2.12 -9.14 6.23
N ASP A 322 1.90 -8.64 5.03
CA ASP A 322 2.96 -8.43 4.05
C ASP A 322 3.93 -7.34 4.50
N THR A 323 3.44 -6.23 5.04
CA THR A 323 4.32 -5.16 5.50
C THR A 323 5.15 -5.57 6.71
N THR A 324 4.59 -6.31 7.66
CA THR A 324 5.31 -6.78 8.84
C THR A 324 6.28 -7.90 8.46
N ALA A 325 5.86 -8.88 7.65
CA ALA A 325 6.74 -9.94 7.17
C ALA A 325 7.93 -9.38 6.39
N GLN A 326 7.69 -8.42 5.49
CA GLN A 326 8.75 -7.74 4.75
C GLN A 326 9.68 -6.97 5.69
N ALA A 327 9.13 -6.20 6.63
CA ALA A 327 9.93 -5.42 7.57
C ALA A 327 10.83 -6.29 8.43
N LEU A 328 10.31 -7.41 8.96
CA LEU A 328 11.09 -8.41 9.70
C LEU A 328 12.14 -9.04 8.82
N SER A 329 11.80 -9.47 7.61
CA SER A 329 12.74 -10.09 6.68
C SER A 329 13.89 -9.14 6.33
N TRP A 330 13.58 -7.87 6.04
CA TRP A 330 14.62 -6.86 5.78
C TRP A 330 15.45 -6.53 7.01
N MET A 331 14.86 -6.49 8.21
CA MET A 331 15.59 -6.28 9.46
C MET A 331 16.61 -7.40 9.69
N PHE A 332 16.18 -8.66 9.62
CA PHE A 332 17.08 -9.79 9.79
C PHE A 332 18.14 -9.85 8.70
N TYR A 333 17.79 -9.61 7.43
CA TYR A 333 18.77 -9.51 6.36
C TYR A 333 19.81 -8.43 6.63
N LEU A 334 19.39 -7.24 7.06
CA LEU A 334 20.30 -6.12 7.33
C LEU A 334 21.22 -6.39 8.54
N ILE A 335 20.74 -7.13 9.54
CA ILE A 335 21.53 -7.49 10.72
C ILE A 335 22.59 -8.55 10.38
N TYR A 336 22.22 -9.57 9.58
CA TYR A 336 23.05 -10.76 9.39
C TYR A 336 23.75 -10.84 8.03
N ARG A 337 23.50 -9.92 7.09
CA ARG A 337 24.20 -9.91 5.81
C ARG A 337 25.69 -9.61 5.96
N ASP A 338 26.48 -10.05 4.98
CA ASP A 338 27.91 -9.74 4.93
C ASP A 338 28.18 -8.23 4.88
N GLY A 339 29.22 -7.79 5.60
CA GLY A 339 29.62 -6.37 5.68
C GLY A 339 28.82 -5.52 6.68
N THR A 340 27.84 -6.08 7.38
CA THR A 340 27.18 -5.40 8.51
C THR A 340 28.04 -5.45 9.76
N ASP A 341 28.01 -4.38 10.56
CA ASP A 341 28.70 -4.36 11.85
C ASP A 341 28.17 -5.45 12.79
N LYS A 342 29.02 -6.42 13.11
CA LYS A 342 28.65 -7.54 14.00
C LYS A 342 28.25 -7.12 15.41
N ASN A 343 28.57 -5.87 15.83
CA ASN A 343 28.12 -5.35 17.11
C ASN A 343 26.60 -5.17 17.16
N ILE A 344 25.94 -4.95 16.02
CA ILE A 344 24.49 -4.77 15.96
C ILE A 344 23.78 -6.02 16.50
N SER A 345 24.12 -7.21 16.01
CA SER A 345 23.51 -8.45 16.49
C SER A 345 23.82 -8.72 17.96
N LYS A 346 25.05 -8.43 18.42
CA LYS A 346 25.45 -8.60 19.83
C LYS A 346 24.64 -7.67 20.75
N LEU A 347 24.52 -6.39 20.41
CA LEU A 347 23.75 -5.43 21.20
C LEU A 347 22.28 -5.80 21.26
N LEU A 348 21.70 -6.27 20.13
CA LEU A 348 20.33 -6.73 20.08
C LEU A 348 20.12 -7.95 21.00
N THR A 349 21.00 -8.95 20.93
CA THR A 349 20.91 -10.14 21.79
C THR A 349 21.07 -9.75 23.27
N GLN A 350 22.05 -8.89 23.59
CA GLN A 350 22.27 -8.43 24.96
C GLN A 350 21.03 -7.70 25.53
N GLU A 351 20.42 -6.79 24.77
CA GLU A 351 19.18 -6.10 25.22
C GLU A 351 18.06 -7.11 25.50
N VAL A 352 17.87 -8.10 24.60
CA VAL A 352 16.84 -9.13 24.77
C VAL A 352 17.10 -9.94 26.03
N ASP A 353 18.34 -10.37 26.26
CA ASP A 353 18.74 -11.13 27.47
C ASP A 353 18.53 -10.31 28.74
N ASP A 354 18.97 -9.05 28.73
CA ASP A 354 18.85 -8.13 29.90
C ASP A 354 17.39 -7.83 30.23
N VAL A 355 16.52 -7.66 29.22
CA VAL A 355 15.12 -7.31 29.43
C VAL A 355 14.25 -8.52 29.75
N LEU A 356 14.48 -9.66 29.09
CA LEU A 356 13.62 -10.83 29.24
C LEU A 356 14.10 -11.80 30.31
N GLY A 357 15.41 -11.84 30.61
CA GLY A 357 15.99 -12.75 31.60
C GLY A 357 15.66 -14.22 31.33
N GLY A 358 15.49 -14.60 30.07
CA GLY A 358 15.09 -15.94 29.63
C GLY A 358 13.58 -16.20 29.66
N GLY A 359 12.77 -15.21 30.03
CA GLY A 359 11.31 -15.29 29.99
C GLY A 359 10.71 -14.92 28.62
N ASP A 360 9.40 -15.14 28.49
CA ASP A 360 8.65 -14.72 27.28
C ASP A 360 8.46 -13.19 27.25
N PRO A 361 8.46 -12.57 26.07
CA PRO A 361 8.13 -11.15 25.93
C PRO A 361 6.67 -10.88 26.32
N THR A 362 6.44 -9.75 26.96
CA THR A 362 5.11 -9.25 27.32
C THR A 362 4.90 -7.86 26.75
N TYR A 363 3.66 -7.35 26.81
CA TYR A 363 3.36 -5.98 26.39
C TYR A 363 4.20 -4.93 27.16
N GLU A 364 4.59 -5.19 28.42
CA GLU A 364 5.41 -4.25 29.19
C GLU A 364 6.90 -4.40 28.89
N THR A 365 7.42 -5.63 28.68
CA THR A 365 8.83 -5.85 28.38
C THR A 365 9.20 -5.40 26.98
N TYR A 366 8.28 -5.51 25.99
CA TYR A 366 8.58 -5.02 24.63
C TYR A 366 8.89 -3.52 24.61
N LYS A 367 8.25 -2.72 25.45
CA LYS A 367 8.50 -1.27 25.54
C LYS A 367 9.91 -0.92 26.03
N GLN A 368 10.57 -1.86 26.66
CA GLN A 368 11.94 -1.71 27.18
C GLN A 368 13.00 -2.06 26.14
N GLN A 369 12.61 -2.77 25.08
CA GLN A 369 13.51 -3.21 23.99
C GLN A 369 13.73 -2.07 22.98
N LYS A 370 14.47 -1.04 23.38
CA LYS A 370 14.68 0.18 22.59
C LYS A 370 15.61 -0.01 21.40
N TYR A 371 16.62 -0.86 21.55
CA TYR A 371 17.55 -1.16 20.47
C TYR A 371 16.90 -2.05 19.41
N ALA A 372 16.07 -3.01 19.81
CA ALA A 372 15.24 -3.80 18.89
C ALA A 372 14.28 -2.90 18.09
N GLU A 373 13.63 -1.93 18.76
CA GLU A 373 12.80 -0.92 18.10
C GLU A 373 13.60 -0.07 17.10
N ALA A 374 14.82 0.34 17.46
CA ALA A 374 15.72 1.09 16.59
C ALA A 374 16.14 0.26 15.36
N CYS A 375 16.49 -1.02 15.55
CA CYS A 375 16.79 -1.94 14.45
C CYS A 375 15.63 -2.06 13.47
N PHE A 376 14.42 -2.23 13.97
CA PHE A 376 13.22 -2.34 13.15
C PHE A 376 12.91 -1.04 12.39
N ASN A 377 12.96 0.11 13.07
CA ASN A 377 12.72 1.42 12.46
C ASN A 377 13.75 1.77 11.40
N GLU A 378 15.01 1.41 11.63
CA GLU A 378 16.10 1.64 10.67
C GLU A 378 15.96 0.73 9.44
N ALA A 379 15.49 -0.51 9.62
CA ALA A 379 15.15 -1.38 8.51
C ALA A 379 14.01 -0.79 7.67
N LEU A 380 12.95 -0.28 8.29
CA LEU A 380 11.84 0.40 7.62
C LEU A 380 12.28 1.70 6.93
N ARG A 381 13.26 2.42 7.48
CA ARG A 381 13.82 3.61 6.82
C ARG A 381 14.50 3.23 5.51
N ILE A 382 15.32 2.17 5.52
CA ILE A 382 16.07 1.74 4.32
C ILE A 382 15.18 0.97 3.36
N TYR A 383 14.39 0.02 3.84
CA TYR A 383 13.48 -0.82 3.06
C TYR A 383 12.04 -0.69 3.55
N PRO A 384 11.38 0.44 3.27
CA PRO A 384 9.99 0.64 3.67
C PRO A 384 9.07 -0.34 2.96
N SER A 385 8.20 -1.02 3.70
CA SER A 385 7.23 -1.95 3.14
C SER A 385 6.23 -1.27 2.18
N VAL A 386 5.96 0.04 2.37
CA VAL A 386 5.21 0.87 1.42
C VAL A 386 6.16 1.92 0.84
N PRO A 387 6.88 1.57 -0.23
CA PRO A 387 7.99 2.39 -0.73
C PRO A 387 7.55 3.65 -1.47
N ARG A 388 6.27 3.75 -1.85
CA ARG A 388 5.71 4.91 -2.55
C ARG A 388 4.26 5.15 -2.17
N ASN A 389 3.91 6.43 -2.03
CA ASN A 389 2.57 6.88 -1.67
C ASN A 389 2.08 7.97 -2.63
N LEU A 390 0.77 8.14 -2.72
CA LEU A 390 0.15 9.16 -3.57
C LEU A 390 -1.20 9.62 -3.03
N LYS A 391 -1.55 10.87 -3.35
CA LYS A 391 -2.84 11.48 -3.09
C LYS A 391 -3.24 12.37 -4.25
N ILE A 392 -4.53 12.41 -4.60
CA ILE A 392 -5.05 13.37 -5.58
C ILE A 392 -5.48 14.64 -4.88
N CYS A 393 -5.09 15.78 -5.42
CA CYS A 393 -5.54 17.08 -4.96
C CYS A 393 -6.97 17.33 -5.45
N VAL A 394 -7.92 17.61 -4.57
CA VAL A 394 -9.33 17.86 -4.94
C VAL A 394 -9.64 19.35 -5.08
N LYS A 395 -8.76 20.22 -4.59
CA LYS A 395 -8.89 21.66 -4.68
C LYS A 395 -7.51 22.30 -4.83
N ASP A 396 -7.37 23.32 -5.70
CA ASP A 396 -6.09 23.99 -5.93
C ASP A 396 -5.40 24.35 -4.61
N ASP A 397 -4.09 24.10 -4.54
CA ASP A 397 -3.27 24.26 -3.35
C ASP A 397 -1.86 24.70 -3.70
N VAL A 398 -1.12 25.14 -2.69
CA VAL A 398 0.31 25.50 -2.78
C VAL A 398 1.04 24.79 -1.65
N LEU A 399 2.00 23.94 -2.02
CA LEU A 399 2.84 23.24 -1.04
C LEU A 399 3.79 24.23 -0.31
N PRO A 400 4.30 23.88 0.88
CA PRO A 400 5.22 24.72 1.66
C PRO A 400 6.44 25.22 0.89
N ASP A 401 6.92 24.48 -0.11
CA ASP A 401 8.05 24.90 -0.95
C ASP A 401 7.66 25.83 -2.11
N GLY A 402 6.40 26.28 -2.17
CA GLY A 402 5.88 27.15 -3.21
C GLY A 402 5.35 26.42 -4.46
N THR A 403 5.43 25.09 -4.50
CA THR A 403 4.92 24.30 -5.62
C THR A 403 3.40 24.39 -5.70
N LYS A 404 2.87 24.85 -6.81
CA LYS A 404 1.42 24.88 -7.08
C LYS A 404 0.94 23.48 -7.43
N VAL A 405 -0.17 23.06 -6.86
CA VAL A 405 -0.87 21.80 -7.17
C VAL A 405 -2.29 22.15 -7.59
N HIS A 406 -2.69 21.74 -8.80
CA HIS A 406 -4.04 21.98 -9.27
C HIS A 406 -4.97 20.81 -8.96
N ALA A 407 -6.24 21.11 -8.78
CA ALA A 407 -7.26 20.08 -8.64
C ALA A 407 -7.18 19.03 -9.77
N GLY A 408 -7.18 17.76 -9.40
CA GLY A 408 -6.97 16.62 -10.29
C GLY A 408 -5.51 16.24 -10.54
N GLU A 409 -4.53 16.99 -10.04
CA GLU A 409 -3.12 16.56 -10.04
C GLU A 409 -2.82 15.68 -8.81
N TRP A 410 -1.90 14.74 -8.97
CA TRP A 410 -1.45 13.86 -7.90
C TRP A 410 -0.21 14.44 -7.25
N VAL A 411 -0.15 14.39 -5.93
CA VAL A 411 1.10 14.54 -5.17
C VAL A 411 1.56 13.15 -4.75
N THR A 412 2.81 12.82 -5.08
CA THR A 412 3.40 11.52 -4.81
C THR A 412 4.74 11.68 -4.10
N TRP A 413 5.03 10.80 -3.18
CA TRP A 413 6.32 10.74 -2.50
C TRP A 413 6.80 9.31 -2.36
N SER A 414 8.11 9.14 -2.28
CA SER A 414 8.73 7.84 -2.14
C SER A 414 9.43 7.73 -0.79
N SER A 415 8.86 6.93 0.10
CA SER A 415 9.48 6.59 1.39
C SER A 415 10.85 5.92 1.16
N TYR A 416 10.99 5.12 0.10
CA TYR A 416 12.25 4.50 -0.31
C TYR A 416 13.34 5.53 -0.64
N VAL A 417 13.00 6.56 -1.41
CA VAL A 417 13.95 7.63 -1.77
C VAL A 417 14.24 8.53 -0.58
N MET A 418 13.19 8.96 0.15
CA MET A 418 13.34 9.80 1.33
C MET A 418 14.20 9.14 2.42
N GLY A 419 14.00 7.84 2.66
CA GLY A 419 14.79 7.08 3.63
C GLY A 419 16.27 6.94 3.25
N ARG A 420 16.64 7.15 1.99
CA ARG A 420 18.03 7.08 1.47
C ARG A 420 18.61 8.42 1.09
N SER A 421 17.86 9.48 1.32
CA SER A 421 18.26 10.84 0.91
C SER A 421 19.34 11.40 1.82
N GLU A 422 20.52 11.67 1.26
CA GLU A 422 21.60 12.36 1.98
C GLU A 422 21.22 13.77 2.42
N ARG A 423 20.27 14.40 1.75
CA ARG A 423 19.72 15.72 2.14
C ARG A 423 18.93 15.65 3.44
N ILE A 424 18.33 14.51 3.76
CA ILE A 424 17.52 14.29 4.97
C ILE A 424 18.34 13.65 6.09
N TRP A 425 19.15 12.63 5.75
CA TRP A 425 19.81 11.76 6.73
C TRP A 425 21.33 11.93 6.78
N GLY A 426 21.92 12.83 5.96
CA GLY A 426 23.37 13.02 5.87
C GLY A 426 24.08 11.96 5.03
N PRO A 427 25.42 11.96 5.01
CA PRO A 427 26.25 11.16 4.10
C PRO A 427 26.13 9.65 4.32
N ASP A 428 25.68 9.21 5.49
CA ASP A 428 25.48 7.81 5.84
C ASP A 428 24.06 7.30 5.58
N ALA A 429 23.22 8.06 4.87
CA ALA A 429 21.81 7.75 4.61
C ALA A 429 21.54 6.33 4.09
N LYS A 430 22.49 5.72 3.41
CA LYS A 430 22.38 4.35 2.84
C LYS A 430 22.93 3.26 3.76
N LYS A 431 23.54 3.61 4.88
CA LYS A 431 24.06 2.65 5.84
C LYS A 431 22.97 2.26 6.84
N TYR A 432 23.01 1.01 7.30
CA TYR A 432 22.15 0.53 8.38
C TYR A 432 22.81 0.83 9.72
N LYS A 433 22.23 1.75 10.46
CA LYS A 433 22.77 2.27 11.73
C LYS A 433 21.64 2.41 12.75
N PRO A 434 21.21 1.32 13.40
CA PRO A 434 20.28 1.41 14.51
C PRO A 434 20.96 2.09 15.71
N SER A 435 20.43 3.24 16.15
CA SER A 435 21.00 4.03 17.25
C SER A 435 19.88 4.77 18.00
#